data_b595acaaa87dd74336612a87c5a8c8c0
#
_entry.id   b595acaaa87dd74336612a87c5a8c8c0
#
_cell.length_a   1.000
_cell.length_b   1.000
_cell.length_c   1.000
_cell.angle_alpha   90.00
_cell.angle_beta   90.00
_cell.angle_gamma   90.00
#
_symmetry.space_group_name_H-M   'P 1'
#
loop_
_entity.id
_entity.type
_entity.pdbx_description
1 polymer ?
#
loop_
_entity_poly.entity_id
_entity_poly.type
_entity_poly.pdbx_seq_one_letter_code
_entity_poly.pdbx_strand_id
1 'polypeptide(L)'
;GPDMAEFHDILAEELNVESIEVESDLDRFQQIELAPNFRALAPKARSEVNAVAGEIKNAEDPTAMLASIQAGTCEILGVAIQEGDVEVRRIEREGFAASTVTIGQGDNAQQISLVLDMNDTPDLLSKGLARDITRRIQAMRKDLNLAIEATIDLEIWTKDAPEMFEQDRQW
;
A
#
# COMPACT_ATOMS: atom_id res chain seq x y z
N GLY A 1 11.95 28.36 8.34
CA GLY A 1 10.95 27.36 8.68
C GLY A 1 11.63 26.17 9.30
N PRO A 2 10.95 25.29 10.04
CA PRO A 2 11.56 24.06 10.52
C PRO A 2 12.11 23.27 9.33
N ASP A 3 13.27 22.64 9.55
CA ASP A 3 13.93 21.83 8.53
C ASP A 3 12.97 20.66 8.17
N MET A 4 12.59 20.56 6.91
CA MET A 4 11.67 19.52 6.46
C MET A 4 12.26 18.11 6.71
N ALA A 5 13.59 17.98 6.69
CA ALA A 5 14.28 16.73 6.99
C ALA A 5 14.07 16.31 8.46
N GLU A 6 14.25 17.24 9.41
CA GLU A 6 14.01 16.97 10.83
C GLU A 6 12.54 16.58 11.11
N PHE A 7 11.61 17.20 10.38
CA PHE A 7 10.19 16.86 10.47
C PHE A 7 9.89 15.44 9.95
N HIS A 8 10.53 15.03 8.85
CA HIS A 8 10.39 13.67 8.30
C HIS A 8 10.93 12.62 9.27
N ASP A 9 12.07 12.87 9.91
CA ASP A 9 12.66 11.94 10.87
C ASP A 9 11.75 11.74 12.09
N ILE A 10 11.21 12.81 12.64
CA ILE A 10 10.26 12.76 13.76
C ILE A 10 9.00 11.98 13.37
N LEU A 11 8.44 12.26 12.19
CA LEU A 11 7.26 11.54 11.72
C LEU A 11 7.56 10.06 11.48
N ALA A 12 8.71 9.71 10.90
CA ALA A 12 9.09 8.33 10.65
C ALA A 12 9.22 7.54 11.97
N GLU A 13 9.79 8.15 13.00
CA GLU A 13 9.91 7.56 14.33
C GLU A 13 8.53 7.37 15.00
N GLU A 14 7.68 8.40 15.00
CA GLU A 14 6.34 8.36 15.60
C GLU A 14 5.42 7.36 14.88
N LEU A 15 5.50 7.27 13.56
CA LEU A 15 4.70 6.35 12.74
C LEU A 15 5.30 4.95 12.67
N ASN A 16 6.54 4.77 13.16
CA ASN A 16 7.28 3.51 13.08
C ASN A 16 7.46 3.01 11.64
N VAL A 17 7.78 3.92 10.73
CA VAL A 17 8.14 3.62 9.34
C VAL A 17 9.62 3.93 9.11
N GLU A 18 10.25 3.31 8.12
CA GLU A 18 11.67 3.52 7.84
C GLU A 18 11.95 4.87 7.18
N SER A 19 11.06 5.29 6.30
CA SER A 19 11.19 6.56 5.59
C SER A 19 9.82 7.11 5.21
N ILE A 20 9.79 8.40 4.92
CA ILE A 20 8.63 9.10 4.38
C ILE A 20 9.08 9.79 3.11
N GLU A 21 8.42 9.47 2.01
CA GLU A 21 8.67 10.07 0.71
C GLU A 21 7.45 10.86 0.26
N VAL A 22 7.68 11.96 -0.44
CA VAL A 22 6.62 12.72 -1.10
C VAL A 22 6.67 12.39 -2.58
N GLU A 23 5.63 11.74 -3.07
CA GLU A 23 5.52 11.31 -4.45
C GLU A 23 4.33 11.99 -5.13
N SER A 24 4.51 12.39 -6.37
CA SER A 24 3.46 12.99 -7.20
C SER A 24 2.81 11.99 -8.15
N ASP A 25 3.48 10.87 -8.44
CA ASP A 25 3.00 9.80 -9.31
C ASP A 25 2.39 8.66 -8.50
N LEU A 26 1.07 8.54 -8.55
CA LEU A 26 0.33 7.48 -7.87
C LEU A 26 0.31 6.15 -8.65
N ASP A 27 0.66 6.16 -9.93
CA ASP A 27 0.60 4.96 -10.78
C ASP A 27 1.62 3.89 -10.34
N ARG A 28 2.62 4.29 -9.56
CA ARG A 28 3.57 3.38 -8.90
C ARG A 28 2.89 2.48 -7.88
N PHE A 29 1.86 2.98 -7.18
CA PHE A 29 1.21 2.32 -6.04
C PHE A 29 -0.17 1.78 -6.36
N GLN A 30 -0.76 2.30 -7.43
CA GLN A 30 -2.10 1.95 -7.87
C GLN A 30 -2.07 1.44 -9.30
N GLN A 31 -3.08 0.67 -9.63
CA GLN A 31 -3.31 0.23 -11.00
C GLN A 31 -4.77 0.52 -11.39
N ILE A 32 -4.99 0.64 -12.69
CA ILE A 32 -6.33 0.80 -13.23
C ILE A 32 -6.95 -0.58 -13.41
N GLU A 33 -8.19 -0.71 -12.98
CA GLU A 33 -9.09 -1.82 -13.29
C GLU A 33 -10.29 -1.26 -14.06
N LEU A 34 -10.67 -1.93 -15.16
CA LEU A 34 -11.85 -1.60 -15.92
C LEU A 34 -12.98 -2.56 -15.51
N ALA A 35 -14.06 -2.01 -14.97
CA ALA A 35 -15.26 -2.76 -14.68
C ALA A 35 -16.32 -2.52 -15.79
N PRO A 36 -16.88 -3.59 -16.40
CA PRO A 36 -17.89 -3.45 -17.44
C PRO A 36 -19.20 -2.89 -16.86
N ASN A 37 -19.76 -1.90 -17.54
CA ASN A 37 -21.09 -1.39 -17.24
C ASN A 37 -22.14 -2.20 -18.02
N PHE A 38 -22.65 -3.26 -17.43
CA PHE A 38 -23.63 -4.14 -18.06
C PHE A 38 -24.86 -3.42 -18.55
N ARG A 39 -25.31 -2.37 -17.86
CA ARG A 39 -26.49 -1.61 -18.24
C ARG A 39 -26.29 -0.88 -19.56
N ALA A 40 -25.09 -0.37 -19.81
CA ALA A 40 -24.73 0.32 -21.05
C ALA A 40 -24.37 -0.67 -22.17
N LEU A 41 -23.70 -1.78 -21.83
CA LEU A 41 -23.27 -2.79 -22.79
C LEU A 41 -24.42 -3.65 -23.34
N ALA A 42 -25.42 -4.00 -22.54
CA ALA A 42 -26.46 -4.94 -22.92
C ALA A 42 -27.22 -4.57 -24.20
N PRO A 43 -27.61 -3.29 -24.45
CA PRO A 43 -28.28 -2.91 -25.69
C PRO A 43 -27.40 -3.05 -26.93
N LYS A 44 -26.08 -2.89 -26.77
CA LYS A 44 -25.10 -2.91 -27.86
C LYS A 44 -24.62 -4.33 -28.16
N ALA A 45 -24.22 -5.06 -27.14
CA ALA A 45 -23.60 -6.39 -27.25
C ALA A 45 -24.60 -7.55 -27.30
N ARG A 46 -25.84 -7.34 -26.87
CA ARG A 46 -26.93 -8.33 -26.91
C ARG A 46 -26.50 -9.71 -26.31
N SER A 47 -26.45 -10.73 -27.17
CA SER A 47 -26.03 -12.10 -26.79
C SER A 47 -24.56 -12.17 -26.34
N GLU A 48 -23.71 -11.27 -26.82
CA GLU A 48 -22.28 -11.27 -26.56
C GLU A 48 -21.87 -10.45 -25.31
N VAL A 49 -22.84 -9.89 -24.58
CA VAL A 49 -22.56 -8.99 -23.45
C VAL A 49 -21.62 -9.58 -22.40
N ASN A 50 -21.76 -10.87 -22.09
CA ASN A 50 -20.90 -11.54 -21.11
C ASN A 50 -19.47 -11.74 -21.65
N ALA A 51 -19.34 -12.05 -22.94
CA ALA A 51 -18.02 -12.21 -23.57
C ALA A 51 -17.31 -10.85 -23.65
N VAL A 52 -17.98 -9.81 -24.10
CA VAL A 52 -17.45 -8.43 -24.14
C VAL A 52 -17.06 -7.96 -22.72
N ALA A 53 -17.91 -8.21 -21.73
CA ALA A 53 -17.63 -7.86 -20.35
C ALA A 53 -16.41 -8.63 -19.78
N GLY A 54 -16.24 -9.89 -20.18
CA GLY A 54 -15.08 -10.71 -19.85
C GLY A 54 -13.79 -10.14 -20.40
N GLU A 55 -13.78 -9.73 -21.65
CA GLU A 55 -12.60 -9.10 -22.29
C GLU A 55 -12.23 -7.78 -21.62
N ILE A 56 -13.22 -6.95 -21.27
CA ILE A 56 -12.98 -5.69 -20.55
C ILE A 56 -12.35 -5.98 -19.17
N LYS A 57 -12.93 -6.93 -18.42
CA LYS A 57 -12.48 -7.23 -17.06
C LYS A 57 -11.09 -7.85 -17.02
N ASN A 58 -10.75 -8.68 -18.01
CA ASN A 58 -9.50 -9.43 -18.07
C ASN A 58 -8.50 -8.77 -19.03
N ALA A 59 -8.63 -7.49 -19.31
CA ALA A 59 -7.71 -6.77 -20.17
C ALA A 59 -6.27 -6.90 -19.65
N GLU A 60 -5.34 -7.33 -20.52
CA GLU A 60 -3.92 -7.44 -20.18
C GLU A 60 -3.30 -6.07 -19.84
N ASP A 61 -3.73 -5.05 -20.58
CA ASP A 61 -3.33 -3.66 -20.34
C ASP A 61 -4.59 -2.76 -20.26
N PRO A 62 -5.16 -2.60 -19.04
CA PRO A 62 -6.32 -1.75 -18.83
C PRO A 62 -6.06 -0.26 -19.17
N THR A 63 -4.81 0.20 -19.05
CA THR A 63 -4.44 1.58 -19.37
C THR A 63 -4.47 1.83 -20.87
N ALA A 64 -3.88 0.93 -21.65
CA ALA A 64 -3.93 1.00 -23.11
C ALA A 64 -5.37 0.85 -23.65
N MET A 65 -6.15 -0.06 -23.03
CA MET A 65 -7.57 -0.22 -23.38
C MET A 65 -8.35 1.07 -23.09
N LEU A 66 -8.17 1.69 -21.93
CA LEU A 66 -8.81 2.95 -21.58
C LEU A 66 -8.46 4.06 -22.57
N ALA A 67 -7.19 4.17 -22.95
CA ALA A 67 -6.75 5.13 -23.95
C ALA A 67 -7.43 4.92 -25.31
N SER A 68 -7.61 3.67 -25.74
CA SER A 68 -8.32 3.36 -26.98
C SER A 68 -9.83 3.64 -26.90
N ILE A 69 -10.43 3.43 -25.72
CA ILE A 69 -11.84 3.81 -25.47
C ILE A 69 -12.01 5.33 -25.57
N GLN A 70 -11.13 6.09 -24.95
CA GLN A 70 -11.15 7.56 -24.99
C GLN A 70 -10.91 8.11 -26.40
N ALA A 71 -10.07 7.44 -27.18
CA ALA A 71 -9.85 7.75 -28.56
C ALA A 71 -11.03 7.33 -29.50
N GLY A 72 -12.01 6.59 -28.97
CA GLY A 72 -13.14 6.07 -29.76
C GLY A 72 -12.76 4.97 -30.76
N THR A 73 -11.63 4.30 -30.52
CA THR A 73 -11.09 3.25 -31.42
C THR A 73 -11.21 1.84 -30.86
N CYS A 74 -11.72 1.69 -29.62
CA CYS A 74 -11.85 0.39 -28.98
C CYS A 74 -13.05 -0.38 -29.53
N GLU A 75 -12.79 -1.57 -30.04
CA GLU A 75 -13.82 -2.52 -30.51
C GLU A 75 -13.52 -3.91 -29.92
N ILE A 76 -14.52 -4.53 -29.31
CA ILE A 76 -14.43 -5.87 -28.74
C ILE A 76 -15.54 -6.72 -29.31
N LEU A 77 -15.18 -7.82 -29.98
CA LEU A 77 -16.13 -8.74 -30.63
C LEU A 77 -17.11 -8.04 -31.58
N GLY A 78 -16.65 -7.00 -32.32
CA GLY A 78 -17.49 -6.23 -33.21
C GLY A 78 -18.38 -5.20 -32.53
N VAL A 79 -18.20 -4.97 -31.22
CA VAL A 79 -18.92 -3.98 -30.43
C VAL A 79 -18.00 -2.79 -30.11
N ALA A 80 -18.38 -1.60 -30.57
CA ALA A 80 -17.66 -0.37 -30.26
C ALA A 80 -17.88 -0.01 -28.77
N ILE A 81 -16.79 0.09 -28.03
CA ILE A 81 -16.77 0.40 -26.59
C ILE A 81 -16.52 1.90 -26.41
N GLN A 82 -17.31 2.53 -25.54
CA GLN A 82 -17.26 3.94 -25.21
C GLN A 82 -17.04 4.13 -23.71
N GLU A 83 -16.67 5.34 -23.29
CA GLU A 83 -16.41 5.66 -21.87
C GLU A 83 -17.57 5.27 -20.93
N GLY A 84 -18.82 5.41 -21.34
CA GLY A 84 -19.99 5.02 -20.55
C GLY A 84 -20.19 3.52 -20.40
N ASP A 85 -19.50 2.69 -21.18
CA ASP A 85 -19.59 1.22 -21.15
C ASP A 85 -18.66 0.60 -20.11
N VAL A 86 -17.76 1.39 -19.52
CA VAL A 86 -16.79 0.97 -18.51
C VAL A 86 -16.79 1.91 -17.33
N GLU A 87 -16.50 1.36 -16.17
CA GLU A 87 -16.14 2.12 -14.95
C GLU A 87 -14.64 1.95 -14.72
N VAL A 88 -13.95 3.07 -14.54
CA VAL A 88 -12.53 3.06 -14.20
C VAL A 88 -12.40 3.02 -12.69
N ARG A 89 -11.74 2.00 -12.18
CA ARG A 89 -11.42 1.86 -10.76
C ARG A 89 -9.92 1.95 -10.58
N ARG A 90 -9.51 2.63 -9.53
CA ARG A 90 -8.12 2.61 -9.08
C ARG A 90 -8.04 1.69 -7.88
N ILE A 91 -7.20 0.67 -7.99
CA ILE A 91 -6.96 -0.31 -6.92
C ILE A 91 -5.49 -0.28 -6.54
N GLU A 92 -5.22 -0.54 -5.29
CA GLU A 92 -3.86 -0.64 -4.80
C GLU A 92 -3.16 -1.84 -5.45
N ARG A 93 -1.87 -1.66 -5.76
CA ARG A 93 -1.01 -2.79 -6.14
C ARG A 93 -0.75 -3.65 -4.92
N GLU A 94 -0.51 -4.94 -5.16
CA GLU A 94 -0.11 -5.88 -4.10
C GLU A 94 1.11 -5.32 -3.33
N GLY A 95 1.06 -5.42 -1.99
CA GLY A 95 2.08 -4.88 -1.10
C GLY A 95 1.91 -3.41 -0.73
N PHE A 96 0.87 -2.73 -1.22
CA PHE A 96 0.58 -1.34 -0.85
C PHE A 96 -0.82 -1.20 -0.25
N ALA A 97 -0.95 -0.29 0.69
CA ALA A 97 -2.25 0.17 1.19
C ALA A 97 -2.34 1.69 1.02
N ALA A 98 -3.47 2.17 0.53
CA ALA A 98 -3.66 3.60 0.33
C ALA A 98 -4.91 4.10 1.05
N SER A 99 -4.84 5.35 1.52
CA SER A 99 -5.97 6.06 2.09
C SER A 99 -5.92 7.51 1.66
N THR A 100 -7.07 8.09 1.36
CA THR A 100 -7.16 9.50 1.01
C THR A 100 -7.79 10.26 2.17
N VAL A 101 -7.10 11.28 2.64
CA VAL A 101 -7.58 12.17 3.70
C VAL A 101 -7.77 13.58 3.16
N THR A 102 -8.78 14.27 3.66
CA THR A 102 -9.01 15.68 3.34
C THR A 102 -8.50 16.54 4.49
N ILE A 103 -7.55 17.42 4.20
CA ILE A 103 -6.99 18.36 5.17
C ILE A 103 -7.48 19.77 4.82
N GLY A 104 -7.89 20.51 5.85
CA GLY A 104 -8.47 21.85 5.71
C GLY A 104 -9.99 21.83 5.62
N GLN A 105 -10.59 23.00 5.45
CA GLN A 105 -12.04 23.18 5.37
C GLN A 105 -12.40 24.18 4.27
N GLY A 106 -13.59 24.03 3.68
CA GLY A 106 -14.10 24.92 2.64
C GLY A 106 -13.21 24.94 1.40
N ASP A 107 -12.99 26.11 0.84
CA ASP A 107 -12.22 26.31 -0.40
C ASP A 107 -10.72 25.97 -0.26
N ASN A 108 -10.22 25.80 0.97
CA ASN A 108 -8.85 25.41 1.26
C ASN A 108 -8.70 23.90 1.56
N ALA A 109 -9.75 23.11 1.35
CA ALA A 109 -9.68 21.67 1.54
C ALA A 109 -8.77 21.04 0.48
N GLN A 110 -7.77 20.30 0.91
CA GLN A 110 -6.85 19.55 0.05
C GLN A 110 -6.98 18.07 0.31
N GLN A 111 -6.99 17.28 -0.74
CA GLN A 111 -6.92 15.83 -0.65
C GLN A 111 -5.47 15.37 -0.70
N ILE A 112 -5.07 14.60 0.27
CA ILE A 112 -3.76 13.98 0.35
C ILE A 112 -3.96 12.48 0.36
N SER A 113 -3.29 11.78 -0.56
CA SER A 113 -3.23 10.33 -0.57
C SER A 113 -2.04 9.88 0.26
N LEU A 114 -2.31 9.04 1.25
CA LEU A 114 -1.30 8.37 2.06
C LEU A 114 -1.15 6.96 1.52
N VAL A 115 0.06 6.55 1.23
CA VAL A 115 0.37 5.20 0.75
C VAL A 115 1.36 4.57 1.72
N LEU A 116 1.06 3.36 2.16
CA LEU A 116 1.93 2.54 2.99
C LEU A 116 2.48 1.39 2.14
N ASP A 117 3.80 1.29 2.08
CA ASP A 117 4.48 0.11 1.56
C ASP A 117 4.51 -0.95 2.66
N MET A 118 3.85 -2.08 2.41
CA MET A 118 3.74 -3.20 3.35
C MET A 118 4.62 -4.39 2.95
N ASN A 119 5.53 -4.19 2.00
CA ASN A 119 6.43 -5.27 1.59
C ASN A 119 7.45 -5.55 2.68
N ASP A 120 7.39 -6.74 3.25
CA ASP A 120 8.34 -7.19 4.25
C ASP A 120 9.72 -7.43 3.61
N THR A 121 10.73 -6.80 4.20
CA THR A 121 12.13 -7.11 3.90
C THR A 121 12.73 -7.89 5.08
N PRO A 122 13.78 -8.71 4.87
CA PRO A 122 14.46 -9.38 5.97
C PRO A 122 14.92 -8.42 7.07
N ASP A 123 15.35 -7.22 6.70
CA ASP A 123 15.77 -6.17 7.63
C ASP A 123 14.59 -5.64 8.46
N LEU A 124 13.45 -5.37 7.83
CA LEU A 124 12.23 -4.96 8.53
C LEU A 124 11.73 -6.03 9.51
N LEU A 125 11.78 -7.28 9.11
CA LEU A 125 11.40 -8.41 9.97
C LEU A 125 12.35 -8.52 11.17
N SER A 126 13.67 -8.37 10.95
CA SER A 126 14.67 -8.35 12.04
C SER A 126 14.42 -7.22 13.02
N LYS A 127 14.21 -6.01 12.52
CA LYS A 127 13.90 -4.82 13.35
C LYS A 127 12.59 -4.99 14.11
N GLY A 128 11.57 -5.56 13.49
CA GLY A 128 10.29 -5.89 14.12
C GLY A 128 10.47 -6.86 15.29
N LEU A 129 11.22 -7.94 15.07
CA LEU A 129 11.52 -8.92 16.11
C LEU A 129 12.31 -8.30 17.27
N ALA A 130 13.33 -7.50 16.99
CA ALA A 130 14.12 -6.82 18.04
C ALA A 130 13.24 -5.91 18.90
N ARG A 131 12.31 -5.17 18.29
CA ARG A 131 11.34 -4.32 19.01
C ARG A 131 10.40 -5.15 19.89
N ASP A 132 9.90 -6.27 19.39
CA ASP A 132 9.01 -7.15 20.16
C ASP A 132 9.71 -7.77 21.34
N ILE A 133 10.96 -8.20 21.16
CA ILE A 133 11.80 -8.71 22.28
C ILE A 133 12.01 -7.60 23.30
N THR A 134 12.38 -6.40 22.87
CA THR A 134 12.57 -5.25 23.76
C THR A 134 11.30 -4.94 24.56
N ARG A 135 10.15 -4.89 23.92
CA ARG A 135 8.85 -4.67 24.60
C ARG A 135 8.57 -5.75 25.66
N ARG A 136 8.84 -7.03 25.34
CA ARG A 136 8.65 -8.14 26.30
C ARG A 136 9.58 -8.01 27.49
N ILE A 137 10.85 -7.66 27.24
CA ILE A 137 11.83 -7.44 28.31
C ILE A 137 11.38 -6.29 29.23
N GLN A 138 10.94 -5.16 28.64
CA GLN A 138 10.44 -4.02 29.43
C GLN A 138 9.18 -4.37 30.22
N ALA A 139 8.29 -5.17 29.67
CA ALA A 139 7.12 -5.67 30.41
C ALA A 139 7.55 -6.54 31.60
N MET A 140 8.48 -7.48 31.39
CA MET A 140 9.04 -8.32 32.49
C MET A 140 9.72 -7.47 33.57
N ARG A 141 10.50 -6.45 33.21
CA ARG A 141 11.13 -5.51 34.16
C ARG A 141 10.06 -4.81 35.00
N LYS A 142 8.97 -4.36 34.40
CA LYS A 142 7.86 -3.72 35.10
C LYS A 142 7.16 -4.70 36.05
N ASP A 143 6.89 -5.92 35.64
CA ASP A 143 6.21 -6.93 36.44
C ASP A 143 7.08 -7.35 37.68
N LEU A 144 8.39 -7.32 37.51
CA LEU A 144 9.37 -7.58 38.60
C LEU A 144 9.66 -6.34 39.46
N ASN A 145 9.00 -5.19 39.19
CA ASN A 145 9.22 -3.91 39.88
C ASN A 145 10.71 -3.48 39.90
N LEU A 146 11.44 -3.74 38.82
CA LEU A 146 12.83 -3.30 38.72
C LEU A 146 12.90 -1.79 38.52
N ALA A 147 13.87 -1.16 39.17
CA ALA A 147 14.13 0.27 38.95
C ALA A 147 14.54 0.53 37.47
N ILE A 148 14.22 1.71 36.98
CA ILE A 148 14.52 2.08 35.61
C ILE A 148 16.03 2.02 35.31
N GLU A 149 16.83 2.42 36.30
CA GLU A 149 18.31 2.44 36.25
C GLU A 149 18.95 1.07 36.51
N ALA A 150 18.15 0.05 36.90
CA ALA A 150 18.70 -1.27 37.19
C ALA A 150 19.27 -1.91 35.93
N THR A 151 20.55 -2.28 35.99
CA THR A 151 21.19 -3.12 34.98
C THR A 151 20.84 -4.58 35.24
N ILE A 152 20.52 -5.31 34.19
CA ILE A 152 20.17 -6.75 34.26
C ILE A 152 21.01 -7.52 33.25
N ASP A 153 21.32 -8.77 33.60
CA ASP A 153 21.82 -9.72 32.61
C ASP A 153 20.62 -10.38 31.93
N LEU A 154 20.66 -10.49 30.62
CA LEU A 154 19.60 -11.06 29.81
C LEU A 154 20.12 -12.27 29.04
N GLU A 155 19.46 -13.40 29.26
CA GLU A 155 19.69 -14.60 28.46
C GLU A 155 18.45 -14.87 27.62
N ILE A 156 18.64 -15.01 26.30
CA ILE A 156 17.58 -15.37 25.35
C ILE A 156 17.85 -16.81 24.91
N TRP A 157 16.88 -17.67 25.16
CA TRP A 157 16.93 -19.06 24.73
C TRP A 157 15.90 -19.31 23.65
N THR A 158 16.30 -19.91 22.53
CA THR A 158 15.42 -20.29 21.43
C THR A 158 15.78 -21.67 20.91
N LYS A 159 14.77 -22.45 20.50
CA LYS A 159 14.97 -23.78 19.90
C LYS A 159 15.57 -23.70 18.51
N ASP A 160 15.09 -22.73 17.75
CA ASP A 160 15.51 -22.44 16.41
C ASP A 160 16.14 -21.05 16.48
N ALA A 161 17.48 -20.96 16.54
CA ALA A 161 18.13 -19.66 16.44
C ALA A 161 17.80 -19.10 15.04
N PRO A 162 16.93 -18.09 14.91
CA PRO A 162 16.70 -17.48 13.62
C PRO A 162 18.04 -16.94 13.13
N GLU A 163 18.38 -17.19 11.88
CA GLU A 163 19.58 -16.65 11.22
C GLU A 163 19.70 -15.12 11.38
N MET A 164 18.58 -14.46 11.70
CA MET A 164 18.46 -13.06 12.06
C MET A 164 19.35 -12.62 13.23
N PHE A 165 19.63 -13.50 14.22
CA PHE A 165 20.52 -13.16 15.34
C PHE A 165 22.00 -13.35 15.01
N GLU A 166 22.35 -13.95 13.90
CA GLU A 166 23.75 -14.14 13.52
C GLU A 166 24.38 -12.88 12.91
N GLN A 167 23.57 -12.02 12.28
CA GLN A 167 24.05 -10.78 11.69
C GLN A 167 24.33 -9.66 12.70
N ASP A 168 23.67 -9.68 13.86
CA ASP A 168 23.73 -8.62 14.87
C ASP A 168 24.59 -8.98 16.12
N ARG A 169 25.48 -9.96 16.02
CA ARG A 169 26.40 -10.32 17.13
C ARG A 169 27.51 -9.31 17.41
N GLN A 170 27.48 -8.13 16.83
CA GLN A 170 28.45 -7.05 17.10
C GLN A 170 27.80 -5.94 17.94
N TRP A 171 27.53 -6.24 19.19
CA TRP A 171 27.23 -5.23 20.22
C TRP A 171 28.33 -5.20 21.26
#